data_b69f7422405234bcd5f1ba1da696b31b
#
_entry.id   b69f7422405234bcd5f1ba1da696b31b
#
_cell.length_a   1.000
_cell.length_b   1.000
_cell.length_c   1.000
_cell.angle_alpha   90.00
_cell.angle_beta   90.00
_cell.angle_gamma   90.00
#
_symmetry.space_group_name_H-M   'P 1'
#
loop_
_entity.id
_entity.type
_entity.pdbx_description
1 polymer ?
#
loop_
_entity_poly.entity_id
_entity_poly.type
_entity_poly.pdbx_seq_one_letter_code
_entity_poly.pdbx_strand_id
1 'polypeptide(L)'
;VSKRHRHEPHEEHPDESWLLPYSDLMTLLLALFIVLYAASSVNTSKLEEMNKAFKTAFSSGIGLLDKSAVIQNEKDDLDKRQKQERADTEQNHKSLVKQEQENLEKLKRQLDQYIKKNGLSTQLETQLNQSQLMITIRDNALFPSGTADVKPEARKLAVAIGTMLEKYPDYEVIVSGHTDNQPINTFEFASNWELSSKRAINFMKILLQNPAFDPKKFSAIGYGEYRPLEKNDTDAGRAKNRRVEVSILRKYTDAPNESTTLNAIAHDASQVGTL
;
A
#
# COMPACT_ATOMS: atom_id res chain seq x y z
N VAL A 1 5.33 45.20 -80.60
CA VAL A 1 4.37 44.90 -79.54
C VAL A 1 4.83 43.57 -78.89
N SER A 2 5.52 43.62 -77.76
CA SER A 2 6.03 42.52 -77.01
C SER A 2 5.03 42.09 -75.94
N LYS A 3 4.49 40.85 -76.00
CA LYS A 3 3.67 40.27 -74.95
C LYS A 3 4.54 39.71 -73.81
N ARG A 4 4.49 40.35 -72.67
CA ARG A 4 5.06 39.83 -71.42
C ARG A 4 4.18 38.65 -70.92
N HIS A 5 4.75 37.46 -70.85
CA HIS A 5 4.17 36.36 -70.10
C HIS A 5 4.32 36.65 -68.62
N ARG A 6 3.20 36.63 -67.91
CA ARG A 6 3.10 36.75 -66.44
C ARG A 6 3.27 35.33 -65.91
N HIS A 7 4.37 35.04 -65.20
CA HIS A 7 4.54 33.83 -64.43
C HIS A 7 3.60 33.93 -63.22
N GLU A 8 2.69 32.99 -63.10
CA GLU A 8 1.94 32.75 -61.87
C GLU A 8 2.86 32.07 -60.84
N PRO A 9 2.85 32.46 -59.58
CA PRO A 9 3.64 31.79 -58.55
C PRO A 9 3.10 30.37 -58.33
N HIS A 10 3.93 29.35 -58.48
CA HIS A 10 3.66 28.01 -58.02
C HIS A 10 3.47 28.06 -56.49
N GLU A 11 2.28 27.73 -56.01
CA GLU A 11 2.05 27.42 -54.62
C GLU A 11 2.84 26.14 -54.30
N GLU A 12 3.88 26.25 -53.47
CA GLU A 12 4.60 25.11 -52.90
C GLU A 12 3.66 24.44 -51.92
N HIS A 13 3.00 23.36 -52.34
CA HIS A 13 2.31 22.47 -51.42
C HIS A 13 3.36 21.82 -50.53
N PRO A 14 3.23 21.90 -49.19
CA PRO A 14 4.13 21.21 -48.32
C PRO A 14 4.15 19.72 -48.66
N ASP A 15 5.36 19.18 -48.81
CA ASP A 15 5.56 17.77 -49.17
C ASP A 15 5.06 16.87 -48.02
N GLU A 16 3.85 16.30 -48.20
CA GLU A 16 3.15 15.45 -47.25
C GLU A 16 3.59 13.97 -47.36
N SER A 17 4.67 13.69 -48.09
CA SER A 17 5.16 12.32 -48.32
C SER A 17 5.58 11.60 -47.04
N TRP A 18 5.89 12.31 -45.99
CA TRP A 18 6.16 11.75 -44.63
C TRP A 18 4.90 11.18 -43.96
N LEU A 19 3.70 11.59 -44.36
CA LEU A 19 2.43 11.13 -43.82
C LEU A 19 2.12 9.67 -44.22
N LEU A 20 2.60 9.22 -45.40
CA LEU A 20 2.37 7.86 -45.87
C LEU A 20 2.96 6.78 -44.96
N PRO A 21 4.24 6.81 -44.60
CA PRO A 21 4.79 5.80 -43.68
C PRO A 21 4.23 5.93 -42.26
N TYR A 22 3.83 7.15 -41.83
CA TYR A 22 3.20 7.36 -40.54
C TYR A 22 1.80 6.75 -40.46
N SER A 23 0.98 6.92 -41.52
CA SER A 23 -0.37 6.33 -41.60
C SER A 23 -0.32 4.80 -41.64
N ASP A 24 0.64 4.22 -42.37
CA ASP A 24 0.84 2.78 -42.41
C ASP A 24 1.21 2.20 -41.04
N LEU A 25 2.11 2.87 -40.32
CA LEU A 25 2.51 2.49 -38.97
C LEU A 25 1.34 2.58 -37.98
N MET A 26 0.50 3.62 -38.10
CA MET A 26 -0.70 3.79 -37.24
C MET A 26 -1.77 2.74 -37.55
N THR A 27 -1.97 2.38 -38.81
CA THR A 27 -2.95 1.36 -39.18
C THR A 27 -2.51 -0.03 -38.73
N LEU A 28 -1.21 -0.36 -38.82
CA LEU A 28 -0.65 -1.60 -38.29
C LEU A 28 -0.76 -1.68 -36.79
N LEU A 29 -0.49 -0.58 -36.09
CA LEU A 29 -0.61 -0.50 -34.62
C LEU A 29 -2.06 -0.64 -34.16
N LEU A 30 -3.01 -0.01 -34.88
CA LEU A 30 -4.44 -0.15 -34.64
C LEU A 30 -4.90 -1.60 -34.86
N ALA A 31 -4.47 -2.22 -35.97
CA ALA A 31 -4.79 -3.62 -36.26
C ALA A 31 -4.26 -4.55 -35.15
N LEU A 32 -3.01 -4.35 -34.72
CA LEU A 32 -2.42 -5.10 -33.60
C LEU A 32 -3.24 -4.92 -32.33
N PHE A 33 -3.66 -3.70 -32.04
CA PHE A 33 -4.45 -3.40 -30.85
C PHE A 33 -5.83 -4.09 -30.86
N ILE A 34 -6.49 -4.12 -32.02
CA ILE A 34 -7.76 -4.83 -32.21
C ILE A 34 -7.59 -6.34 -32.02
N VAL A 35 -6.49 -6.93 -32.54
CA VAL A 35 -6.20 -8.36 -32.37
C VAL A 35 -5.91 -8.68 -30.89
N LEU A 36 -5.11 -7.86 -30.20
CA LEU A 36 -4.83 -8.03 -28.78
C LEU A 36 -6.08 -7.85 -27.92
N TYR A 37 -6.94 -6.88 -28.26
CA TYR A 37 -8.22 -6.67 -27.59
C TYR A 37 -9.16 -7.87 -27.76
N ALA A 38 -9.28 -8.38 -29.01
CA ALA A 38 -10.06 -9.57 -29.30
C ALA A 38 -9.53 -10.82 -28.59
N ALA A 39 -8.20 -10.97 -28.48
CA ALA A 39 -7.55 -12.05 -27.75
C ALA A 39 -7.71 -11.91 -26.22
N SER A 40 -7.76 -10.68 -25.70
CA SER A 40 -7.96 -10.39 -24.27
C SER A 40 -9.40 -10.71 -23.80
N SER A 41 -10.37 -10.73 -24.71
CA SER A 41 -11.77 -11.04 -24.39
C SER A 41 -12.11 -12.54 -24.52
N VAL A 42 -11.11 -13.43 -24.50
CA VAL A 42 -11.36 -14.87 -24.53
C VAL A 42 -12.09 -15.29 -23.26
N ASN A 43 -13.38 -15.50 -23.42
CA ASN A 43 -14.27 -15.94 -22.36
C ASN A 43 -13.91 -17.37 -21.98
N THR A 44 -13.43 -17.60 -20.78
CA THR A 44 -13.00 -18.92 -20.27
C THR A 44 -14.09 -19.98 -20.42
N SER A 45 -15.37 -19.59 -20.36
CA SER A 45 -16.51 -20.49 -20.61
C SER A 45 -16.57 -21.00 -22.04
N LYS A 46 -16.23 -20.18 -23.06
CA LYS A 46 -16.17 -20.64 -24.45
C LYS A 46 -15.00 -21.60 -24.73
N LEU A 47 -13.89 -21.39 -24.02
CA LEU A 47 -12.75 -22.32 -24.08
C LEU A 47 -13.11 -23.68 -23.47
N GLU A 48 -13.88 -23.69 -22.40
CA GLU A 48 -14.42 -24.92 -21.79
C GLU A 48 -15.44 -25.64 -22.71
N GLU A 49 -16.35 -24.89 -23.38
CA GLU A 49 -17.28 -25.46 -24.35
C GLU A 49 -16.57 -26.03 -25.59
N MET A 50 -15.55 -25.34 -26.12
CA MET A 50 -14.71 -25.86 -27.18
C MET A 50 -13.96 -27.12 -26.78
N ASN A 51 -13.38 -27.15 -25.58
CA ASN A 51 -12.71 -28.34 -25.04
C ASN A 51 -13.68 -29.50 -24.88
N LYS A 52 -14.91 -29.24 -24.47
CA LYS A 52 -15.98 -30.22 -24.32
C LYS A 52 -16.45 -30.74 -25.70
N ALA A 53 -16.64 -29.85 -26.69
CA ALA A 53 -16.98 -30.22 -28.05
C ALA A 53 -15.87 -31.02 -28.74
N PHE A 54 -14.59 -30.62 -28.53
CA PHE A 54 -13.44 -31.34 -29.08
C PHE A 54 -13.29 -32.75 -28.48
N LYS A 55 -13.49 -32.88 -27.16
CA LYS A 55 -13.50 -34.20 -26.49
C LYS A 55 -14.63 -35.09 -26.97
N THR A 56 -15.82 -34.52 -27.24
CA THR A 56 -16.97 -35.28 -27.74
C THR A 56 -16.76 -35.72 -29.21
N ALA A 57 -16.17 -34.85 -30.04
CA ALA A 57 -15.86 -35.16 -31.43
C ALA A 57 -14.73 -36.21 -31.56
N PHE A 58 -13.73 -36.17 -30.66
CA PHE A 58 -12.60 -37.10 -30.70
C PHE A 58 -12.92 -38.45 -30.07
N SER A 59 -13.90 -38.51 -29.15
CA SER A 59 -14.36 -39.76 -28.56
C SER A 59 -15.37 -40.51 -29.43
N SER A 60 -15.89 -39.90 -30.48
CA SER A 60 -16.84 -40.56 -31.43
C SER A 60 -16.19 -41.37 -32.57
N GLY A 61 -14.87 -41.37 -32.66
CA GLY A 61 -14.16 -42.06 -33.73
C GLY A 61 -13.01 -42.93 -33.25
N ILE A 62 -13.28 -44.00 -32.59
CA ILE A 62 -12.56 -45.30 -32.48
C ILE A 62 -13.04 -45.96 -31.18
N GLY A 63 -13.84 -47.00 -31.36
CA GLY A 63 -14.28 -47.85 -30.24
C GLY A 63 -13.12 -48.53 -29.56
N LEU A 64 -13.27 -48.60 -28.28
CA LEU A 64 -12.70 -49.54 -27.30
C LEU A 64 -12.30 -48.82 -25.99
N LEU A 65 -12.98 -49.25 -24.98
CA LEU A 65 -12.72 -49.09 -23.54
C LEU A 65 -13.58 -48.03 -22.84
N ASP A 66 -14.46 -48.58 -22.14
CA ASP A 66 -15.22 -48.15 -20.95
C ASP A 66 -14.33 -47.38 -19.93
N LYS A 67 -13.83 -46.18 -20.34
CA LYS A 67 -13.00 -45.29 -19.51
C LYS A 67 -13.72 -44.01 -19.08
N SER A 68 -14.99 -43.86 -19.49
CA SER A 68 -15.75 -42.63 -19.16
C SER A 68 -16.06 -42.52 -17.66
N ALA A 69 -16.25 -43.67 -16.96
CA ALA A 69 -16.52 -43.70 -15.54
C ALA A 69 -15.27 -43.37 -14.70
N VAL A 70 -14.07 -43.78 -15.17
CA VAL A 70 -12.80 -43.49 -14.46
C VAL A 70 -12.40 -42.02 -14.59
N ILE A 71 -12.59 -41.40 -15.76
CA ILE A 71 -12.23 -40.01 -15.99
C ILE A 71 -13.21 -39.05 -15.30
N GLN A 72 -14.49 -39.41 -15.17
CA GLN A 72 -15.45 -38.63 -14.39
C GLN A 72 -15.15 -38.70 -12.89
N ASN A 73 -14.80 -39.87 -12.37
CA ASN A 73 -14.42 -40.03 -10.97
C ASN A 73 -13.11 -39.30 -10.64
N GLU A 74 -12.11 -39.33 -11.54
CA GLU A 74 -10.87 -38.53 -11.35
C GLU A 74 -11.12 -37.02 -11.38
N LYS A 75 -12.03 -36.52 -12.22
CA LYS A 75 -12.38 -35.10 -12.24
C LYS A 75 -13.15 -34.68 -10.99
N ASP A 76 -14.12 -35.49 -10.56
CA ASP A 76 -14.89 -35.24 -9.35
C ASP A 76 -13.99 -35.30 -8.10
N ASP A 77 -12.99 -36.17 -8.10
CA ASP A 77 -12.01 -36.25 -7.02
C ASP A 77 -11.00 -35.08 -7.04
N LEU A 78 -10.59 -34.63 -8.23
CA LEU A 78 -9.74 -33.44 -8.37
C LEU A 78 -10.50 -32.16 -7.98
N ASP A 79 -11.76 -32.02 -8.40
CA ASP A 79 -12.59 -30.87 -8.02
C ASP A 79 -12.91 -30.87 -6.52
N LYS A 80 -13.13 -32.03 -5.92
CA LYS A 80 -13.28 -32.16 -4.46
C LYS A 80 -12.00 -31.82 -3.71
N ARG A 81 -10.84 -32.30 -4.17
CA ARG A 81 -9.54 -31.96 -3.58
C ARG A 81 -9.25 -30.47 -3.68
N GLN A 82 -9.47 -29.84 -4.85
CA GLN A 82 -9.29 -28.40 -5.02
C GLN A 82 -10.25 -27.58 -4.14
N LYS A 83 -11.51 -28.02 -4.00
CA LYS A 83 -12.47 -27.36 -3.08
C LYS A 83 -12.03 -27.52 -1.63
N GLN A 84 -11.53 -28.69 -1.27
CA GLN A 84 -11.04 -28.96 0.08
C GLN A 84 -9.78 -28.16 0.40
N GLU A 85 -8.81 -28.13 -0.50
CA GLU A 85 -7.59 -27.31 -0.37
C GLU A 85 -7.90 -25.80 -0.26
N ARG A 86 -8.87 -25.30 -1.04
CA ARG A 86 -9.33 -23.91 -0.94
C ARG A 86 -10.04 -23.64 0.40
N ALA A 87 -10.90 -24.55 0.84
CA ALA A 87 -11.60 -24.45 2.13
C ALA A 87 -10.60 -24.48 3.31
N ASP A 88 -9.62 -25.39 3.27
CA ASP A 88 -8.58 -25.51 4.29
C ASP A 88 -7.67 -24.26 4.30
N THR A 89 -7.32 -23.72 3.12
CA THR A 89 -6.54 -22.50 2.99
C THR A 89 -7.31 -21.30 3.53
N GLU A 90 -8.60 -21.17 3.21
CA GLU A 90 -9.46 -20.11 3.69
C GLU A 90 -9.68 -20.19 5.21
N GLN A 91 -9.89 -21.38 5.74
CA GLN A 91 -10.03 -21.60 7.18
C GLN A 91 -8.74 -21.29 7.93
N ASN A 92 -7.60 -21.68 7.37
CA ASN A 92 -6.28 -21.35 7.93
C ASN A 92 -6.03 -19.85 7.91
N HIS A 93 -6.35 -19.15 6.80
CA HIS A 93 -6.25 -17.70 6.70
C HIS A 93 -7.13 -17.01 7.75
N LYS A 94 -8.40 -17.40 7.89
CA LYS A 94 -9.31 -16.86 8.92
C LYS A 94 -8.77 -17.04 10.33
N SER A 95 -8.15 -18.18 10.60
CA SER A 95 -7.54 -18.46 11.91
C SER A 95 -6.35 -17.55 12.19
N LEU A 96 -5.50 -17.27 11.18
CA LEU A 96 -4.36 -16.37 11.28
C LEU A 96 -4.81 -14.92 11.49
N VAL A 97 -5.82 -14.45 10.75
CA VAL A 97 -6.43 -13.11 10.94
C VAL A 97 -6.96 -12.94 12.35
N LYS A 98 -7.68 -13.96 12.87
CA LYS A 98 -8.22 -13.93 14.23
C LYS A 98 -7.11 -13.89 15.28
N GLN A 99 -6.09 -14.74 15.15
CA GLN A 99 -4.95 -14.77 16.06
C GLN A 99 -4.20 -13.43 16.05
N GLU A 100 -4.01 -12.82 14.88
CA GLU A 100 -3.39 -11.51 14.75
C GLU A 100 -4.22 -10.42 15.43
N GLN A 101 -5.54 -10.43 15.24
CA GLN A 101 -6.45 -9.51 15.92
C GLN A 101 -6.30 -9.60 17.45
N GLU A 102 -6.32 -10.81 17.99
CA GLU A 102 -6.15 -11.05 19.44
C GLU A 102 -4.77 -10.57 19.95
N ASN A 103 -3.72 -10.76 19.16
CA ASN A 103 -2.38 -10.28 19.49
C ASN A 103 -2.29 -8.75 19.53
N LEU A 104 -2.84 -8.07 18.51
CA LEU A 104 -2.84 -6.60 18.46
C LEU A 104 -3.74 -5.98 19.54
N GLU A 105 -4.88 -6.58 19.84
CA GLU A 105 -5.71 -6.17 20.98
C GLU A 105 -5.00 -6.33 22.33
N LYS A 106 -4.27 -7.43 22.49
CA LYS A 106 -3.46 -7.66 23.71
C LYS A 106 -2.35 -6.63 23.83
N LEU A 107 -1.65 -6.35 22.74
CA LEU A 107 -0.63 -5.30 22.68
C LEU A 107 -1.22 -3.93 23.00
N LYS A 108 -2.35 -3.57 22.37
CA LYS A 108 -3.08 -2.33 22.65
C LYS A 108 -3.42 -2.22 24.14
N ARG A 109 -4.00 -3.25 24.74
CA ARG A 109 -4.33 -3.25 26.18
C ARG A 109 -3.08 -3.03 27.07
N GLN A 110 -1.96 -3.62 26.71
CA GLN A 110 -0.70 -3.42 27.47
C GLN A 110 -0.20 -1.96 27.35
N LEU A 111 -0.27 -1.40 26.15
CA LEU A 111 0.07 0.01 25.89
C LEU A 111 -0.86 0.95 26.67
N ASP A 112 -2.17 0.75 26.61
CA ASP A 112 -3.17 1.57 27.31
C ASP A 112 -2.97 1.52 28.83
N GLN A 113 -2.67 0.35 29.39
CA GLN A 113 -2.35 0.19 30.81
C GLN A 113 -1.06 0.93 31.19
N TYR A 114 -0.03 0.83 30.35
CA TYR A 114 1.23 1.56 30.57
C TYR A 114 1.00 3.07 30.52
N ILE A 115 0.28 3.57 29.53
CA ILE A 115 -0.08 4.99 29.37
C ILE A 115 -0.83 5.49 30.60
N LYS A 116 -1.84 4.76 31.05
CA LYS A 116 -2.65 5.10 32.22
C LYS A 116 -1.82 5.08 33.52
N LYS A 117 -1.03 4.03 33.72
CA LYS A 117 -0.20 3.85 34.92
C LYS A 117 0.85 4.96 35.10
N ASN A 118 1.39 5.46 33.97
CA ASN A 118 2.42 6.51 33.98
C ASN A 118 1.86 7.93 33.80
N GLY A 119 0.52 8.11 33.77
CA GLY A 119 -0.12 9.42 33.64
C GLY A 119 0.09 10.08 32.27
N LEU A 120 0.33 9.28 31.23
CA LEU A 120 0.67 9.75 29.88
C LEU A 120 -0.55 9.93 28.95
N SER A 121 -1.77 9.80 29.46
CA SER A 121 -3.01 9.81 28.65
C SER A 121 -3.28 11.13 27.91
N THR A 122 -2.66 12.24 28.33
CA THR A 122 -2.73 13.52 27.60
C THR A 122 -1.71 13.63 26.47
N GLN A 123 -0.72 12.75 26.44
CA GLN A 123 0.43 12.81 25.53
C GLN A 123 0.45 11.64 24.52
N LEU A 124 -0.14 10.50 24.90
CA LEU A 124 -0.17 9.29 24.11
C LEU A 124 -1.59 8.78 23.93
N GLU A 125 -1.87 8.30 22.73
CA GLU A 125 -3.12 7.66 22.34
C GLU A 125 -2.84 6.42 21.52
N THR A 126 -3.66 5.37 21.65
CA THR A 126 -3.57 4.17 20.83
C THR A 126 -4.87 3.91 20.10
N GLN A 127 -4.78 3.61 18.81
CA GLN A 127 -5.91 3.28 17.96
C GLN A 127 -5.64 1.98 17.20
N LEU A 128 -6.57 1.04 17.28
CA LEU A 128 -6.54 -0.21 16.52
C LEU A 128 -7.64 -0.16 15.47
N ASN A 129 -7.27 -0.36 14.21
CA ASN A 129 -8.19 -0.45 13.08
C ASN A 129 -7.94 -1.74 12.27
N GLN A 130 -8.59 -1.85 11.09
CA GLN A 130 -8.46 -3.01 10.22
C GLN A 130 -7.07 -3.17 9.57
N SER A 131 -6.26 -2.11 9.53
CA SER A 131 -4.96 -2.11 8.85
C SER A 131 -3.78 -2.11 9.79
N GLN A 132 -3.93 -1.52 10.99
CA GLN A 132 -2.80 -1.27 11.90
C GLN A 132 -3.23 -1.02 13.35
N LEU A 133 -2.28 -1.20 14.26
CA LEU A 133 -2.29 -0.61 15.58
C LEU A 133 -1.41 0.65 15.53
N MET A 134 -1.99 1.81 15.74
CA MET A 134 -1.31 3.10 15.74
C MET A 134 -1.13 3.64 17.17
N ILE A 135 0.07 4.10 17.47
CA ILE A 135 0.41 4.81 18.72
C ILE A 135 0.73 6.25 18.31
N THR A 136 -0.09 7.19 18.72
CA THR A 136 0.13 8.64 18.52
C THR A 136 0.79 9.23 19.75
N ILE A 137 1.92 9.90 19.57
CA ILE A 137 2.70 10.53 20.63
C ILE A 137 2.84 12.01 20.32
N ARG A 138 2.38 12.87 21.21
CA ARG A 138 2.52 14.32 21.02
C ARG A 138 3.99 14.75 21.06
N ASP A 139 4.32 15.68 20.18
CA ASP A 139 5.67 16.22 20.02
C ASP A 139 6.31 16.70 21.32
N ASN A 140 5.56 17.46 22.12
CA ASN A 140 6.04 18.00 23.39
C ASN A 140 6.44 16.93 24.40
N ALA A 141 5.95 15.71 24.28
CA ALA A 141 6.40 14.57 25.10
C ALA A 141 7.76 14.04 24.64
N LEU A 142 8.10 14.20 23.37
CA LEU A 142 9.26 13.58 22.75
C LEU A 142 10.45 14.52 22.60
N PHE A 143 10.20 15.78 22.16
CA PHE A 143 11.24 16.70 21.70
C PHE A 143 11.13 18.08 22.37
N PRO A 144 12.24 18.79 22.54
CA PRO A 144 12.20 20.24 22.73
C PRO A 144 11.65 20.94 21.48
N SER A 145 11.14 22.16 21.64
CA SER A 145 10.59 22.92 20.52
C SER A 145 11.64 23.16 19.44
N GLY A 146 11.27 22.94 18.16
CA GLY A 146 12.13 23.19 17.01
C GLY A 146 13.33 22.24 16.86
N THR A 147 13.43 21.19 17.66
CA THR A 147 14.53 20.22 17.59
C THR A 147 14.05 18.82 17.27
N ALA A 148 14.97 17.92 16.91
CA ALA A 148 14.72 16.51 16.70
C ALA A 148 15.44 15.60 17.73
N ASP A 149 16.05 16.18 18.76
CA ASP A 149 16.70 15.43 19.82
C ASP A 149 15.66 14.88 20.80
N VAL A 150 15.70 13.57 21.02
CA VAL A 150 14.74 12.91 21.90
C VAL A 150 15.09 13.18 23.35
N LYS A 151 14.13 13.70 24.12
CA LYS A 151 14.28 13.95 25.58
C LYS A 151 14.66 12.68 26.32
N PRO A 152 15.41 12.77 27.44
CA PRO A 152 15.76 11.60 28.26
C PRO A 152 14.53 10.80 28.74
N GLU A 153 13.46 11.48 29.14
CA GLU A 153 12.21 10.86 29.57
C GLU A 153 11.53 10.13 28.41
N ALA A 154 11.55 10.71 27.21
CA ALA A 154 11.00 10.13 26.01
C ALA A 154 11.79 8.90 25.53
N ARG A 155 13.09 8.83 25.81
CA ARG A 155 13.88 7.60 25.56
C ARG A 155 13.38 6.42 26.38
N LYS A 156 13.05 6.65 27.66
CA LYS A 156 12.46 5.61 28.52
C LYS A 156 11.12 5.12 27.98
N LEU A 157 10.30 6.04 27.48
CA LEU A 157 9.04 5.71 26.83
C LEU A 157 9.25 4.87 25.58
N ALA A 158 10.16 5.27 24.68
CA ALA A 158 10.47 4.53 23.47
C ALA A 158 11.00 3.12 23.79
N VAL A 159 11.87 2.97 24.79
CA VAL A 159 12.35 1.66 25.25
C VAL A 159 11.20 0.81 25.79
N ALA A 160 10.28 1.39 26.58
CA ALA A 160 9.12 0.67 27.09
C ALA A 160 8.18 0.19 25.96
N ILE A 161 7.92 1.03 24.98
CA ILE A 161 7.18 0.65 23.76
C ILE A 161 7.93 -0.50 23.05
N GLY A 162 9.23 -0.37 22.84
CA GLY A 162 10.06 -1.41 22.22
C GLY A 162 9.97 -2.75 22.96
N THR A 163 10.04 -2.74 24.29
CA THR A 163 9.92 -3.97 25.12
C THR A 163 8.53 -4.63 24.98
N MET A 164 7.47 -3.85 24.80
CA MET A 164 6.14 -4.41 24.55
C MET A 164 6.02 -4.99 23.14
N LEU A 165 6.63 -4.33 22.14
CA LEU A 165 6.68 -4.79 20.75
C LEU A 165 7.59 -6.01 20.54
N GLU A 166 8.58 -6.23 21.40
CA GLU A 166 9.52 -7.36 21.32
C GLU A 166 8.84 -8.71 21.27
N LYS A 167 7.65 -8.84 21.86
CA LYS A 167 6.84 -10.08 21.82
C LYS A 167 6.23 -10.34 20.44
N TYR A 168 6.35 -9.39 19.54
CA TYR A 168 5.74 -9.39 18.20
C TYR A 168 6.77 -8.95 17.14
N PRO A 169 7.92 -9.63 17.01
CA PRO A 169 9.07 -9.17 16.22
C PRO A 169 8.77 -9.23 14.70
N ASP A 170 7.69 -9.85 14.33
CA ASP A 170 7.34 -10.10 12.93
C ASP A 170 6.56 -8.97 12.27
N TYR A 171 6.03 -8.02 13.01
CA TYR A 171 5.27 -6.91 12.44
C TYR A 171 6.19 -5.88 11.77
N GLU A 172 5.68 -5.28 10.70
CA GLU A 172 6.28 -4.09 10.12
C GLU A 172 5.88 -2.87 10.93
N VAL A 173 6.84 -1.98 11.18
CA VAL A 173 6.67 -0.79 11.99
C VAL A 173 7.05 0.45 11.17
N ILE A 174 6.12 1.37 11.03
CA ILE A 174 6.34 2.66 10.39
C ILE A 174 6.32 3.74 11.47
N VAL A 175 7.38 4.52 11.55
CA VAL A 175 7.45 5.71 12.40
C VAL A 175 7.25 6.93 11.54
N SER A 176 6.18 7.69 11.79
CA SER A 176 5.81 8.87 11.01
C SER A 176 5.92 10.14 11.83
N GLY A 177 6.60 11.16 11.28
CA GLY A 177 6.74 12.47 11.89
C GLY A 177 5.81 13.50 11.23
N HIS A 178 5.18 14.35 12.06
CA HIS A 178 4.28 15.40 11.62
C HIS A 178 4.59 16.71 12.33
N THR A 179 4.40 17.83 11.65
CA THR A 179 4.49 19.19 12.21
C THR A 179 3.12 19.90 12.08
N ASP A 180 3.03 21.06 12.69
CA ASP A 180 2.02 22.04 12.33
C ASP A 180 2.46 22.85 11.09
N ASN A 181 1.67 23.86 10.71
CA ASN A 181 1.94 24.74 9.57
C ASN A 181 2.85 25.92 9.89
N GLN A 182 3.45 25.99 11.10
CA GLN A 182 4.42 27.03 11.39
C GLN A 182 5.74 26.71 10.67
N PRO A 183 6.20 27.59 9.77
CA PRO A 183 7.43 27.32 9.05
C PRO A 183 8.62 27.22 9.99
N ILE A 184 9.44 26.18 9.82
CA ILE A 184 10.76 26.10 10.45
C ILE A 184 11.81 26.46 9.39
N ASN A 185 12.73 27.33 9.79
CA ASN A 185 13.92 27.66 9.00
C ASN A 185 15.05 27.93 9.98
N THR A 186 15.81 26.89 10.28
CA THR A 186 16.97 26.95 11.20
C THR A 186 18.21 26.46 10.49
N PHE A 187 19.37 26.62 11.08
CA PHE A 187 20.61 26.04 10.55
C PHE A 187 20.53 24.51 10.40
N GLU A 188 19.78 23.84 11.28
CA GLU A 188 19.66 22.38 11.31
C GLU A 188 18.54 21.86 10.35
N PHE A 189 17.46 22.65 10.18
CA PHE A 189 16.30 22.24 9.39
C PHE A 189 15.85 23.38 8.47
N ALA A 190 15.93 23.17 7.16
CA ALA A 190 15.47 24.11 6.18
C ALA A 190 13.94 24.08 5.97
N SER A 191 13.26 23.00 6.44
CA SER A 191 11.81 22.83 6.24
C SER A 191 11.18 21.90 7.27
N ASN A 192 9.85 21.96 7.39
CA ASN A 192 9.04 21.03 8.16
C ASN A 192 9.18 19.57 7.69
N TRP A 193 9.51 19.33 6.43
CA TRP A 193 9.84 18.01 5.90
C TRP A 193 11.08 17.41 6.58
N GLU A 194 12.15 18.20 6.67
CA GLU A 194 13.40 17.75 7.26
C GLU A 194 13.25 17.50 8.76
N LEU A 195 12.62 18.45 9.49
CA LEU A 195 12.36 18.30 10.92
C LEU A 195 11.55 17.04 11.21
N SER A 196 10.42 16.83 10.51
CA SER A 196 9.55 15.68 10.74
C SER A 196 10.22 14.35 10.41
N SER A 197 11.00 14.31 9.32
CA SER A 197 11.78 13.13 8.93
C SER A 197 12.85 12.80 9.96
N LYS A 198 13.59 13.80 10.43
CA LYS A 198 14.64 13.62 11.43
C LYS A 198 14.09 13.11 12.77
N ARG A 199 12.94 13.64 13.19
CA ARG A 199 12.21 13.21 14.39
C ARG A 199 11.79 11.75 14.28
N ALA A 200 11.19 11.35 13.17
CA ALA A 200 10.82 9.97 12.92
C ALA A 200 12.04 9.03 12.96
N ILE A 201 13.12 9.39 12.28
CA ILE A 201 14.38 8.62 12.26
C ILE A 201 14.97 8.51 13.66
N ASN A 202 15.03 9.60 14.42
CA ASN A 202 15.63 9.60 15.75
C ASN A 202 14.83 8.75 16.75
N PHE A 203 13.50 8.79 16.66
CA PHE A 203 12.64 7.93 17.47
C PHE A 203 12.78 6.46 17.07
N MET A 204 12.75 6.14 15.78
CA MET A 204 12.97 4.78 15.25
C MET A 204 14.30 4.20 15.71
N LYS A 205 15.38 4.99 15.68
CA LYS A 205 16.70 4.55 16.16
C LYS A 205 16.70 4.11 17.62
N ILE A 206 15.86 4.69 18.47
CA ILE A 206 15.75 4.27 19.87
C ILE A 206 15.03 2.92 19.96
N LEU A 207 13.96 2.72 19.19
CA LEU A 207 13.29 1.41 19.12
C LEU A 207 14.27 0.32 18.67
N LEU A 208 15.06 0.60 17.64
CA LEU A 208 16.07 -0.32 17.10
C LEU A 208 17.30 -0.56 17.99
N GLN A 209 17.40 0.07 19.17
CA GLN A 209 18.38 -0.33 20.19
C GLN A 209 18.04 -1.69 20.80
N ASN A 210 16.80 -2.15 20.68
CA ASN A 210 16.43 -3.49 21.09
C ASN A 210 16.90 -4.50 20.03
N PRO A 211 17.81 -5.45 20.39
CA PRO A 211 18.38 -6.41 19.43
C PRO A 211 17.39 -7.45 18.91
N ALA A 212 16.19 -7.55 19.51
CA ALA A 212 15.14 -8.44 19.04
C ALA A 212 14.49 -7.96 17.71
N PHE A 213 14.73 -6.71 17.31
CA PHE A 213 14.12 -6.16 16.09
C PHE A 213 15.01 -6.32 14.87
N ASP A 214 14.38 -6.77 13.76
CA ASP A 214 15.00 -6.73 12.43
C ASP A 214 14.81 -5.32 11.83
N PRO A 215 15.90 -4.57 11.58
CA PRO A 215 15.81 -3.24 10.99
C PRO A 215 15.12 -3.19 9.62
N LYS A 216 15.06 -4.31 8.89
CA LYS A 216 14.36 -4.41 7.59
C LYS A 216 12.86 -4.22 7.70
N LYS A 217 12.29 -4.42 8.90
CA LYS A 217 10.86 -4.25 9.17
C LYS A 217 10.50 -2.85 9.66
N PHE A 218 11.47 -1.95 9.75
CA PHE A 218 11.26 -0.59 10.23
C PHE A 218 11.43 0.43 9.11
N SER A 219 10.52 1.39 9.08
CA SER A 219 10.56 2.54 8.17
C SER A 219 10.32 3.84 8.93
N ALA A 220 10.93 4.93 8.48
CA ALA A 220 10.71 6.27 9.04
C ALA A 220 10.30 7.22 7.92
N ILE A 221 9.20 7.96 8.13
CA ILE A 221 8.60 8.85 7.16
C ILE A 221 8.37 10.22 7.81
N GLY A 222 8.77 11.30 7.15
CA GLY A 222 8.37 12.65 7.53
C GLY A 222 7.27 13.15 6.61
N TYR A 223 6.18 13.66 7.15
CA TYR A 223 5.08 14.23 6.39
C TYR A 223 5.01 15.76 6.45
N GLY A 224 5.88 16.38 7.25
CA GLY A 224 5.78 17.82 7.47
C GLY A 224 4.41 18.23 8.02
N GLU A 225 3.87 19.30 7.49
CA GLU A 225 2.56 19.87 7.83
C GLU A 225 1.40 19.33 6.99
N TYR A 226 1.68 18.46 6.00
CA TYR A 226 0.75 18.10 4.93
C TYR A 226 -0.24 16.98 5.28
N ARG A 227 -0.18 16.45 6.50
CA ARG A 227 -1.15 15.49 7.03
C ARG A 227 -1.68 15.93 8.41
N PRO A 228 -2.42 17.05 8.49
CA PRO A 228 -2.95 17.53 9.74
C PRO A 228 -4.11 16.64 10.24
N LEU A 229 -4.19 16.43 11.55
CA LEU A 229 -5.35 15.81 12.21
C LEU A 229 -6.43 16.85 12.51
N GLU A 230 -6.02 18.10 12.74
CA GLU A 230 -6.89 19.21 13.09
C GLU A 230 -6.50 20.46 12.31
N LYS A 231 -7.41 21.42 12.20
CA LYS A 231 -7.09 22.71 11.61
C LYS A 231 -5.98 23.42 12.37
N ASN A 232 -5.07 24.05 11.64
CA ASN A 232 -3.94 24.76 12.20
C ASN A 232 -4.29 26.18 12.74
N ASP A 233 -5.56 26.55 12.76
CA ASP A 233 -6.04 27.90 13.11
C ASP A 233 -5.87 28.19 14.62
N THR A 234 -5.85 27.16 15.46
CA THR A 234 -5.74 27.26 16.91
C THR A 234 -4.46 26.60 17.43
N ASP A 235 -3.97 27.08 18.58
CA ASP A 235 -2.82 26.45 19.26
C ASP A 235 -3.09 24.99 19.64
N ALA A 236 -4.33 24.69 20.01
CA ALA A 236 -4.76 23.35 20.34
C ALA A 236 -4.72 22.41 19.10
N GLY A 237 -5.18 22.90 17.95
CA GLY A 237 -5.12 22.15 16.69
C GLY A 237 -3.67 21.93 16.25
N ARG A 238 -2.84 22.99 16.28
CA ARG A 238 -1.41 22.87 15.99
C ARG A 238 -0.71 21.87 16.91
N ALA A 239 -1.03 21.88 18.21
CA ALA A 239 -0.45 20.94 19.17
C ALA A 239 -0.83 19.47 18.88
N LYS A 240 -2.02 19.20 18.32
CA LYS A 240 -2.39 17.85 17.87
C LYS A 240 -1.66 17.44 16.60
N ASN A 241 -1.40 18.41 15.71
CA ASN A 241 -0.70 18.15 14.46
C ASN A 241 0.78 17.83 14.69
N ARG A 242 1.43 18.48 15.68
CA ARG A 242 2.80 18.14 16.07
C ARG A 242 2.84 16.82 16.83
N ARG A 243 3.15 15.74 16.14
CA ARG A 243 3.14 14.38 16.68
C ARG A 243 4.11 13.44 15.96
N VAL A 244 4.38 12.33 16.61
CA VAL A 244 4.95 11.13 15.98
C VAL A 244 3.94 10.00 16.10
N GLU A 245 3.74 9.28 15.03
CA GLU A 245 2.92 8.08 14.99
C GLU A 245 3.82 6.85 14.81
N VAL A 246 3.52 5.79 15.55
CA VAL A 246 4.14 4.48 15.40
C VAL A 246 3.06 3.52 14.96
N SER A 247 3.10 3.11 13.71
CA SER A 247 2.13 2.23 13.08
C SER A 247 2.67 0.81 13.01
N ILE A 248 2.00 -0.13 13.66
CA ILE A 248 2.27 -1.56 13.62
C ILE A 248 1.30 -2.15 12.60
N LEU A 249 1.82 -2.53 11.43
CA LEU A 249 1.00 -2.98 10.30
C LEU A 249 0.53 -4.42 10.48
N ARG A 250 -0.70 -4.71 10.07
CA ARG A 250 -1.19 -6.08 10.00
C ARG A 250 -0.57 -6.82 8.83
N LYS A 251 -0.30 -8.11 9.03
CA LYS A 251 0.15 -9.03 7.97
C LYS A 251 -1.02 -9.66 7.22
N TYR A 252 -2.09 -9.95 7.96
CA TYR A 252 -3.27 -10.64 7.45
C TYR A 252 -4.45 -9.69 7.49
N THR A 253 -5.05 -9.45 6.33
CA THR A 253 -6.29 -8.68 6.19
C THR A 253 -7.36 -9.56 5.56
N ASP A 254 -8.64 -9.24 5.79
CA ASP A 254 -9.77 -10.00 5.24
C ASP A 254 -9.90 -9.88 3.70
N ALA A 255 -9.09 -9.03 3.06
CA ALA A 255 -9.05 -8.91 1.60
C ALA A 255 -8.12 -9.96 0.98
N PRO A 256 -8.59 -10.79 0.03
CA PRO A 256 -7.72 -11.70 -0.68
C PRO A 256 -6.76 -10.91 -1.60
N ASN A 257 -5.47 -11.01 -1.29
CA ASN A 257 -4.34 -10.69 -2.18
C ASN A 257 -4.42 -9.41 -3.01
N GLU A 258 -4.10 -8.27 -2.42
CA GLU A 258 -3.37 -7.21 -3.12
C GLU A 258 -2.24 -6.74 -2.20
N SER A 259 -1.05 -6.60 -2.78
CA SER A 259 0.20 -6.22 -2.11
C SER A 259 0.02 -4.97 -1.22
N THR A 260 -0.19 -5.20 0.06
CA THR A 260 -0.87 -4.27 0.99
C THR A 260 0.05 -3.18 1.54
N THR A 261 1.36 -3.28 1.33
CA THR A 261 2.34 -2.40 1.99
C THR A 261 2.47 -1.00 1.37
N LEU A 262 2.05 -0.80 0.11
CA LEU A 262 2.09 0.52 -0.54
C LEU A 262 0.71 1.15 -0.71
N ASN A 263 -0.37 0.36 -0.73
CA ASN A 263 -1.73 0.86 -0.97
C ASN A 263 -2.42 1.42 0.29
N ALA A 264 -2.08 0.98 1.50
CA ALA A 264 -2.61 1.57 2.73
C ALA A 264 -2.17 3.04 2.89
N ILE A 265 -0.98 3.38 2.40
CA ILE A 265 -0.46 4.75 2.42
C ILE A 265 -1.09 5.62 1.31
N ALA A 266 -1.47 5.00 0.17
CA ALA A 266 -2.08 5.71 -0.95
C ALA A 266 -3.59 5.94 -0.79
N HIS A 267 -4.31 5.07 -0.08
CA HIS A 267 -5.76 5.18 0.08
C HIS A 267 -6.18 6.32 1.02
N ASP A 268 -5.34 6.64 2.02
CA ASP A 268 -5.61 7.77 2.93
C ASP A 268 -5.38 9.14 2.25
N ALA A 269 -4.57 9.17 1.18
CA ALA A 269 -4.33 10.38 0.40
C ALA A 269 -5.52 10.79 -0.50
N SER A 270 -6.44 9.87 -0.83
CA SER A 270 -7.57 10.15 -1.73
C SER A 270 -8.80 10.71 -1.02
N GLN A 271 -8.89 10.62 0.31
CA GLN A 271 -10.03 11.13 1.09
C GLN A 271 -9.91 12.61 1.49
N VAL A 272 -8.75 13.23 1.29
CA VAL A 272 -8.49 14.63 1.67
C VAL A 272 -8.73 15.63 0.52
N GLY A 273 -9.14 15.16 -0.66
CA GLY A 273 -9.29 15.97 -1.88
C GLY A 273 -10.64 16.64 -2.12
N THR A 274 -11.58 16.60 -1.16
CA THR A 274 -12.90 17.28 -1.29
C THR A 274 -13.25 18.07 -0.05
N LEU A 275 -12.64 19.23 0.09
CA LEU A 275 -13.16 20.39 0.82
C LEU A 275 -12.61 21.67 0.20
#